data_09472a5a3152bb59efc30ec25096f79f
#
_entry.id   09472a5a3152bb59efc30ec25096f79f
#
_cell.length_a   1.000
_cell.length_b   1.000
_cell.length_c   1.000
_cell.angle_alpha   90.00
_cell.angle_beta   90.00
_cell.angle_gamma   90.00
#
_symmetry.space_group_name_H-M   'P 1'
#
loop_
_entity.id
_entity.type
_entity.pdbx_description
1 polymer ?
#
loop_
_entity_poly.entity_id
_entity_poly.type
_entity_poly.pdbx_seq_one_letter_code
_entity_poly.pdbx_strand_id
1 'polypeptide(L)'
;MKHRTLNNYIDEQMKDPEFKEEWDKLDTEFALIESIIKARETAGLTQAELAKMIGTKQPALSRLERGGFKTATVETLTKIARALNAELIIKVQPAERKA
;
A
#
# COMPACT_ATOMS: atom_id res chain seq x y z
N MET A 1 -18.20 -17.90 11.71
CA MET A 1 -18.03 -16.72 10.90
C MET A 1 -16.62 -16.60 10.38
N LYS A 2 -16.50 -16.38 9.10
CA LYS A 2 -15.19 -16.39 8.42
C LYS A 2 -14.20 -15.35 8.98
N HIS A 3 -14.68 -14.15 9.32
CA HIS A 3 -13.81 -13.11 9.84
C HIS A 3 -13.19 -13.46 11.18
N ARG A 4 -13.96 -14.06 12.06
CA ARG A 4 -13.44 -14.50 13.36
C ARG A 4 -12.38 -15.58 13.19
N THR A 5 -12.63 -16.54 12.29
CA THR A 5 -11.71 -17.64 12.04
C THR A 5 -10.40 -17.09 11.49
N LEU A 6 -10.47 -16.17 10.53
CA LEU A 6 -9.27 -15.55 9.96
C LEU A 6 -8.52 -14.75 11.00
N ASN A 7 -9.21 -13.95 11.80
CA ASN A 7 -8.57 -13.15 12.84
C ASN A 7 -7.91 -14.04 13.88
N ASN A 8 -8.54 -15.13 14.27
CA ASN A 8 -7.95 -16.07 15.22
C ASN A 8 -6.69 -16.71 14.65
N TYR A 9 -6.72 -17.08 13.37
CA TYR A 9 -5.55 -17.65 12.70
C TYR A 9 -4.40 -16.65 12.70
N ILE A 10 -4.67 -15.40 12.34
CA ILE A 10 -3.65 -14.35 12.32
C ILE A 10 -3.10 -14.12 13.72
N ASP A 11 -3.95 -14.04 14.73
CA ASP A 11 -3.52 -13.84 16.12
C ASP A 11 -2.59 -14.96 16.57
N GLU A 12 -2.90 -16.21 16.21
CA GLU A 12 -2.04 -17.33 16.53
C GLU A 12 -0.70 -17.22 15.83
N GLN A 13 -0.71 -16.87 14.55
CA GLN A 13 0.51 -16.75 13.77
C GLN A 13 1.37 -15.57 14.22
N MET A 14 0.75 -14.51 14.73
CA MET A 14 1.48 -13.34 15.21
C MET A 14 2.34 -13.63 16.44
N LYS A 15 2.14 -14.78 17.08
CA LYS A 15 2.99 -15.22 18.18
C LYS A 15 4.35 -15.70 17.69
N ASP A 16 4.45 -16.07 16.41
CA ASP A 16 5.69 -16.47 15.78
C ASP A 16 6.44 -15.21 15.33
N PRO A 17 7.67 -14.96 15.83
CA PRO A 17 8.41 -13.75 15.47
C PRO A 17 8.69 -13.64 13.97
N GLU A 18 8.96 -14.75 13.28
CA GLU A 18 9.19 -14.76 11.84
C GLU A 18 7.94 -14.34 11.09
N PHE A 19 6.81 -14.92 11.45
CA PHE A 19 5.54 -14.57 10.83
C PHE A 19 5.20 -13.11 11.05
N LYS A 20 5.39 -12.63 12.28
CA LYS A 20 5.11 -11.25 12.62
C LYS A 20 5.95 -10.28 11.79
N GLU A 21 7.23 -10.58 11.62
CA GLU A 21 8.12 -9.74 10.81
C GLU A 21 7.64 -9.66 9.37
N GLU A 22 7.30 -10.81 8.77
CA GLU A 22 6.77 -10.84 7.42
C GLU A 22 5.43 -10.12 7.31
N TRP A 23 4.57 -10.31 8.30
CA TRP A 23 3.28 -9.64 8.34
C TRP A 23 3.42 -8.12 8.43
N ASP A 24 4.35 -7.64 9.26
CA ASP A 24 4.58 -6.21 9.42
C ASP A 24 5.07 -5.58 8.11
N LYS A 25 5.88 -6.29 7.34
CA LYS A 25 6.32 -5.83 6.02
C LYS A 25 5.13 -5.71 5.06
N LEU A 26 4.28 -6.73 5.04
CA LEU A 26 3.09 -6.73 4.20
C LEU A 26 2.10 -5.65 4.62
N ASP A 27 1.99 -5.41 5.91
CA ASP A 27 1.10 -4.40 6.44
C ASP A 27 1.47 -3.00 5.91
N THR A 28 2.76 -2.70 5.86
CA THR A 28 3.24 -1.43 5.31
C THR A 28 2.90 -1.32 3.83
N GLU A 29 3.10 -2.38 3.06
CA GLU A 29 2.78 -2.39 1.64
C GLU A 29 1.27 -2.25 1.41
N PHE A 30 0.46 -2.98 2.18
CA PHE A 30 -0.99 -2.89 2.08
C PHE A 30 -1.51 -1.51 2.44
N ALA A 31 -0.94 -0.89 3.46
CA ALA A 31 -1.35 0.45 3.86
C ALA A 31 -1.11 1.45 2.73
N LEU A 32 0.03 1.33 2.05
CA LEU A 32 0.35 2.19 0.91
C LEU A 32 -0.62 1.95 -0.24
N ILE A 33 -0.82 0.69 -0.60
CA ILE A 33 -1.74 0.32 -1.68
C ILE A 33 -3.14 0.85 -1.41
N GLU A 34 -3.63 0.59 -0.21
CA GLU A 34 -4.97 1.02 0.17
C GLU A 34 -5.12 2.53 0.13
N SER A 35 -4.11 3.27 0.59
CA SER A 35 -4.16 4.72 0.59
C SER A 35 -4.21 5.29 -0.83
N ILE A 36 -3.49 4.69 -1.76
CA ILE A 36 -3.49 5.14 -3.15
C ILE A 36 -4.83 4.81 -3.83
N ILE A 37 -5.33 3.62 -3.63
CA ILE A 37 -6.62 3.23 -4.22
C ILE A 37 -7.73 4.13 -3.68
N LYS A 38 -7.75 4.37 -2.38
CA LYS A 38 -8.75 5.20 -1.76
C LYS A 38 -8.67 6.65 -2.25
N ALA A 39 -7.46 7.18 -2.36
CA ALA A 39 -7.27 8.54 -2.87
C ALA A 39 -7.72 8.65 -4.32
N ARG A 40 -7.43 7.63 -5.14
CA ARG A 40 -7.88 7.61 -6.52
C ARG A 40 -9.40 7.59 -6.62
N GLU A 41 -10.04 6.74 -5.83
CA GLU A 41 -11.49 6.64 -5.81
C GLU A 41 -12.14 7.92 -5.31
N THR A 42 -11.56 8.51 -4.28
CA THR A 42 -12.05 9.80 -3.75
C THR A 42 -11.95 10.91 -4.79
N ALA A 43 -10.89 10.87 -5.60
CA ALA A 43 -10.72 11.84 -6.69
C ALA A 43 -11.63 11.54 -7.89
N GLY A 44 -12.36 10.43 -7.88
CA GLY A 44 -13.26 10.06 -8.96
C GLY A 44 -12.54 9.59 -10.22
N LEU A 45 -11.31 9.09 -10.10
CA LEU A 45 -10.51 8.69 -11.25
C LEU A 45 -10.49 7.18 -11.41
N THR A 46 -10.56 6.74 -12.66
CA THR A 46 -10.32 5.34 -12.99
C THR A 46 -8.81 5.10 -13.03
N GLN A 47 -8.41 3.82 -13.03
CA GLN A 47 -7.00 3.48 -13.21
C GLN A 47 -6.46 4.02 -14.52
N ALA A 48 -7.26 3.94 -15.59
CA ALA A 48 -6.83 4.43 -16.90
C ALA A 48 -6.60 5.94 -16.88
N GLU A 49 -7.47 6.68 -16.22
CA GLU A 49 -7.34 8.13 -16.13
C GLU A 49 -6.11 8.53 -15.34
N LEU A 50 -5.89 7.89 -14.19
CA LEU A 50 -4.70 8.17 -13.39
C LEU A 50 -3.44 7.81 -14.14
N ALA A 51 -3.41 6.65 -14.80
CA ALA A 51 -2.26 6.22 -15.58
C ALA A 51 -1.89 7.26 -16.64
N LYS A 52 -2.90 7.79 -17.33
CA LYS A 52 -2.69 8.81 -18.35
C LYS A 52 -2.08 10.08 -17.71
N MET A 53 -2.58 10.48 -16.56
CA MET A 53 -2.11 11.69 -15.89
C MET A 53 -0.64 11.60 -15.45
N ILE A 54 -0.20 10.43 -15.06
CA ILE A 54 1.18 10.24 -14.61
C ILE A 54 2.12 9.76 -15.72
N GLY A 55 1.60 9.63 -16.95
CA GLY A 55 2.41 9.26 -18.10
C GLY A 55 2.78 7.78 -18.16
N THR A 56 1.92 6.91 -17.66
CA THR A 56 2.11 5.46 -17.72
C THR A 56 0.89 4.79 -18.35
N LYS A 57 0.94 3.48 -18.44
CA LYS A 57 -0.16 2.70 -19.01
C LYS A 57 -0.98 2.06 -17.90
N GLN A 58 -2.27 1.87 -18.16
CA GLN A 58 -3.17 1.31 -17.16
C GLN A 58 -2.71 -0.03 -16.60
N PRO A 59 -2.19 -0.98 -17.44
CA PRO A 59 -1.70 -2.24 -16.88
C PRO A 59 -0.56 -2.07 -15.87
N ALA A 60 0.30 -1.07 -16.07
CA ALA A 60 1.39 -0.80 -15.15
C ALA A 60 0.85 -0.29 -13.81
N LEU A 61 -0.12 0.62 -13.84
CA LEU A 61 -0.74 1.12 -12.63
C LEU A 61 -1.54 0.02 -11.91
N SER A 62 -2.24 -0.80 -12.67
CA SER A 62 -2.95 -1.94 -12.12
C SER A 62 -2.02 -2.88 -11.36
N ARG A 63 -0.82 -3.10 -11.89
CA ARG A 63 0.19 -3.93 -11.25
C ARG A 63 0.64 -3.31 -9.92
N LEU A 64 0.84 -2.00 -9.90
CA LEU A 64 1.19 -1.30 -8.66
C LEU A 64 0.10 -1.47 -7.62
N GLU A 65 -1.16 -1.29 -8.01
CA GLU A 65 -2.29 -1.43 -7.08
C GLU A 65 -2.52 -2.86 -6.60
N ARG A 66 -1.89 -3.84 -7.25
CA ARG A 66 -1.98 -5.24 -6.84
C ARG A 66 -0.76 -5.72 -6.05
N GLY A 67 0.10 -4.81 -5.64
CA GLY A 67 1.22 -5.16 -4.79
C GLY A 67 2.60 -4.91 -5.36
N GLY A 68 2.71 -4.18 -6.48
CA GLY A 68 4.00 -3.88 -7.10
C GLY A 68 4.73 -2.68 -6.50
N PHE A 69 4.27 -2.17 -5.36
CA PHE A 69 4.86 -0.95 -4.82
C PHE A 69 6.27 -1.11 -4.27
N LYS A 70 6.69 -2.31 -3.94
CA LYS A 70 8.04 -2.51 -3.44
C LYS A 70 9.11 -2.18 -4.48
N THR A 71 8.71 -2.10 -5.76
CA THR A 71 9.61 -1.70 -6.84
C THR A 71 9.37 -0.26 -7.29
N ALA A 72 8.39 0.42 -6.71
CA ALA A 72 8.09 1.80 -7.08
C ALA A 72 9.10 2.74 -6.43
N THR A 73 9.48 3.77 -7.18
CA THR A 73 10.36 4.80 -6.66
C THR A 73 9.57 5.90 -5.97
N VAL A 74 10.26 6.67 -5.12
CA VAL A 74 9.65 7.86 -4.51
C VAL A 74 9.16 8.82 -5.60
N GLU A 75 9.90 8.92 -6.68
CA GLU A 75 9.51 9.77 -7.82
C GLU A 75 8.16 9.34 -8.38
N THR A 76 7.97 8.05 -8.62
CA THR A 76 6.69 7.53 -9.13
C THR A 76 5.55 7.78 -8.14
N LEU A 77 5.80 7.52 -6.86
CA LEU A 77 4.79 7.74 -5.83
C LEU A 77 4.43 9.22 -5.72
N THR A 78 5.41 10.10 -5.89
CA THR A 78 5.18 11.54 -5.87
C THR A 78 4.29 11.97 -7.03
N LYS A 79 4.54 11.42 -8.22
CA LYS A 79 3.70 11.71 -9.39
C LYS A 79 2.26 11.29 -9.16
N ILE A 80 2.08 10.10 -8.58
CA ILE A 80 0.75 9.59 -8.27
C ILE A 80 0.05 10.53 -7.29
N ALA A 81 0.73 10.89 -6.21
CA ALA A 81 0.14 11.76 -5.20
C ALA A 81 -0.28 13.09 -5.80
N ARG A 82 0.58 13.70 -6.61
CA ARG A 82 0.27 14.99 -7.26
C ARG A 82 -0.93 14.89 -8.17
N ALA A 83 -1.00 13.81 -8.95
CA ALA A 83 -2.14 13.61 -9.86
C ALA A 83 -3.44 13.47 -9.09
N LEU A 84 -3.39 12.95 -7.87
CA LEU A 84 -4.55 12.78 -7.01
C LEU A 84 -4.83 14.01 -6.14
N ASN A 85 -4.09 15.08 -6.34
CA ASN A 85 -4.18 16.29 -5.51
C ASN A 85 -3.96 15.94 -4.03
N ALA A 86 -3.02 15.03 -3.79
CA ALA A 86 -2.67 14.53 -2.46
C ALA A 86 -1.21 14.81 -2.18
N GLU A 87 -0.80 14.59 -0.95
CA GLU A 87 0.58 14.79 -0.52
C GLU A 87 1.18 13.45 -0.14
N LEU A 88 2.38 13.16 -0.65
CA LEU A 88 3.13 11.97 -0.27
C LEU A 88 3.92 12.28 1.00
N ILE A 89 3.66 11.54 2.05
CA ILE A 89 4.37 11.67 3.31
C ILE A 89 5.14 10.38 3.58
N ILE A 90 6.44 10.49 3.66
CA ILE A 90 7.32 9.36 3.99
C ILE A 90 8.21 9.80 5.13
N LYS A 91 8.24 9.01 6.18
CA LYS A 91 9.10 9.32 7.32
C LYS A 91 9.59 8.04 7.95
N VAL A 92 10.76 8.13 8.54
CA VAL A 92 11.33 7.05 9.34
C VAL A 92 11.22 7.48 10.79
N GLN A 93 10.68 6.61 11.61
CA GLN A 93 10.53 6.92 13.03
C GLN A 93 11.05 5.74 13.85
N PRO A 94 11.48 5.99 15.10
CA PRO A 94 11.95 4.89 15.93
C PRO A 94 10.87 3.83 16.10
N ALA A 95 11.26 2.56 15.99
CA ALA A 95 10.33 1.47 16.20
C ALA A 95 10.18 1.22 17.69
N GLU A 96 8.95 1.01 18.14
CA GLU A 96 8.70 0.62 19.52
C GLU A 96 8.91 -0.89 19.64
N ARG A 97 10.17 -1.28 19.70
CA ARG A 97 10.52 -2.68 19.89
C ARG A 97 11.14 -2.87 21.23
N LYS A 98 10.62 -3.82 21.96
CA LYS A 98 11.29 -4.25 23.18
C LYS A 98 12.43 -5.15 22.79
N ALA A 99 13.56 -4.86 23.36
CA ALA A 99 14.75 -5.63 23.08
C ALA A 99 14.58 -7.09 23.50
#